data_e2c05e8733967388af2d5eeeb19b555a
#
_entry.id   e2c05e8733967388af2d5eeeb19b555a
#
_cell.length_a   1.000
_cell.length_b   1.000
_cell.length_c   1.000
_cell.angle_alpha   90.00
_cell.angle_beta   90.00
_cell.angle_gamma   90.00
#
_symmetry.space_group_name_H-M   'P 1'
#
loop_
_entity.id
_entity.type
_entity.pdbx_description
1 polymer ?
#
loop_
_entity_poly.entity_id
_entity_poly.type
_entity_poly.pdbx_seq_one_letter_code
_entity_poly.pdbx_strand_id
1 'polypeptide(L)'
;PAWNRQRTDGSTTAAELNSTGIGATYAERFARRGHDLGLVARDKARLDALAARLREDCGVAVDVQPADLTQPADLSALETRLRDDARIGILINNAGIAQSGAFVQQSAESIERLITLNTTALTRLAAAVAPRFVQSGTGAIVNIGSVVGFAPEFGMTVYGATKAFVLFLSQGLSLELSPKGVYVQAVLPASTRTEIWERVGIDVNTLPEVMEVGELVDAAL
;
A
#
# COMPACT_ATOMS: atom_id res chain seq x y z
N PRO A 1 -12.11 8.15 -11.12
CA PRO A 1 -12.99 7.05 -10.68
C PRO A 1 -13.92 7.49 -9.56
N ALA A 2 -15.10 6.84 -9.43
CA ALA A 2 -16.12 7.26 -8.45
C ALA A 2 -15.65 7.10 -7.00
N TRP A 3 -14.73 6.16 -6.73
CA TRP A 3 -14.21 5.84 -5.40
C TRP A 3 -13.26 6.92 -4.83
N ASN A 4 -12.71 7.82 -5.64
CA ASN A 4 -11.79 8.87 -5.19
C ASN A 4 -12.46 10.26 -5.10
N ARG A 5 -13.77 10.35 -5.25
CA ARG A 5 -14.50 11.62 -5.13
C ARG A 5 -14.54 12.07 -3.67
N GLN A 6 -14.56 13.39 -3.48
CA GLN A 6 -14.79 13.99 -2.17
C GLN A 6 -16.08 13.41 -1.55
N ARG A 7 -15.95 12.78 -0.37
CA ARG A 7 -17.09 12.17 0.32
C ARG A 7 -17.54 13.07 1.48
N THR A 8 -18.83 13.20 1.60
CA THR A 8 -19.48 13.95 2.69
C THR A 8 -20.03 13.01 3.77
N ASP A 9 -19.76 11.69 3.66
CA ASP A 9 -20.39 10.64 4.46
C ASP A 9 -19.51 10.07 5.60
N GLY A 10 -18.33 10.66 5.86
CA GLY A 10 -17.45 10.25 6.96
C GLY A 10 -16.81 8.85 6.80
N SER A 11 -16.71 8.33 5.57
CA SER A 11 -16.08 7.02 5.36
C SER A 11 -14.58 7.08 5.58
N THR A 12 -14.06 6.16 6.39
CA THR A 12 -12.64 6.04 6.72
C THR A 12 -11.90 5.28 5.61
N THR A 13 -10.75 5.80 5.20
CA THR A 13 -9.82 5.08 4.35
C THR A 13 -8.82 4.36 5.25
N ALA A 14 -8.84 3.05 5.27
CA ALA A 14 -7.73 2.31 5.87
C ALA A 14 -6.60 2.27 4.86
N ALA A 15 -5.54 2.97 5.18
CA ALA A 15 -4.34 2.91 4.39
C ALA A 15 -3.27 2.23 5.22
N GLU A 16 -2.75 1.13 4.72
CA GLU A 16 -1.46 0.62 5.15
C GLU A 16 -0.41 1.54 4.54
N LEU A 17 -0.26 2.72 5.14
CA LEU A 17 0.60 3.77 4.64
C LEU A 17 1.89 3.75 5.45
N ASN A 18 3.00 3.54 4.78
CA ASN A 18 4.28 3.95 5.34
C ASN A 18 4.22 5.45 5.67
N SER A 19 4.90 5.83 6.73
CA SER A 19 5.01 7.23 7.16
C SER A 19 5.80 8.12 6.19
N THR A 20 6.24 7.58 5.06
CA THR A 20 7.06 8.25 4.02
C THR A 20 6.71 7.73 2.62
N GLY A 21 7.11 8.47 1.60
CA GLY A 21 6.97 8.06 0.20
C GLY A 21 5.53 7.92 -0.28
N ILE A 22 5.25 6.90 -1.09
CA ILE A 22 3.97 6.71 -1.78
C ILE A 22 2.80 6.68 -0.80
N GLY A 23 2.93 5.95 0.31
CA GLY A 23 1.87 5.84 1.31
C GLY A 23 1.52 7.17 1.97
N ALA A 24 2.51 7.94 2.43
CA ALA A 24 2.26 9.25 3.03
C ALA A 24 1.59 10.21 2.03
N THR A 25 1.97 10.15 0.75
CA THR A 25 1.38 10.98 -0.29
C THR A 25 -0.09 10.60 -0.55
N TYR A 26 -0.43 9.31 -0.59
CA TYR A 26 -1.83 8.88 -0.62
C TYR A 26 -2.61 9.42 0.59
N ALA A 27 -2.04 9.32 1.81
CA ALA A 27 -2.69 9.87 3.01
C ALA A 27 -2.99 11.36 2.86
N GLU A 28 -2.03 12.16 2.39
CA GLU A 28 -2.22 13.59 2.13
C GLU A 28 -3.31 13.86 1.09
N ARG A 29 -3.34 13.10 0.00
CA ARG A 29 -4.33 13.28 -1.06
C ARG A 29 -5.73 12.92 -0.61
N PHE A 30 -5.89 11.86 0.20
CA PHE A 30 -7.18 11.49 0.77
C PHE A 30 -7.63 12.45 1.87
N ALA A 31 -6.73 12.88 2.77
CA ALA A 31 -7.04 13.89 3.78
C ALA A 31 -7.57 15.19 3.15
N ARG A 32 -6.90 15.69 2.10
CA ARG A 32 -7.36 16.89 1.36
C ARG A 32 -8.70 16.71 0.65
N ARG A 33 -9.13 15.47 0.42
CA ARG A 33 -10.47 15.13 -0.11
C ARG A 33 -11.51 14.90 0.98
N GLY A 34 -11.14 15.10 2.26
CA GLY A 34 -12.03 14.98 3.41
C GLY A 34 -12.22 13.57 3.93
N HIS A 35 -11.34 12.62 3.56
CA HIS A 35 -11.41 11.27 4.10
C HIS A 35 -10.73 11.18 5.46
N ASP A 36 -11.38 10.52 6.40
CA ASP A 36 -10.74 10.06 7.63
C ASP A 36 -9.77 8.92 7.33
N LEU A 37 -8.68 8.81 8.09
CA LEU A 37 -7.58 7.92 7.77
C LEU A 37 -7.26 6.93 8.90
N GLY A 38 -6.91 5.69 8.53
CA GLY A 38 -6.20 4.74 9.37
C GLY A 38 -4.77 4.56 8.87
N LEU A 39 -3.77 5.02 9.62
CA LEU A 39 -2.37 4.91 9.28
C LEU A 39 -1.75 3.71 10.00
N VAL A 40 -1.09 2.83 9.22
CA VAL A 40 -0.46 1.61 9.74
C VAL A 40 0.99 1.54 9.25
N ALA A 41 1.94 1.47 10.14
CA ALA A 41 3.35 1.21 9.87
C ALA A 41 4.07 0.84 11.18
N ARG A 42 5.35 0.48 11.11
CA ARG A 42 6.15 0.10 12.29
C ARG A 42 6.60 1.29 13.12
N ASP A 43 6.93 2.40 12.47
CA ASP A 43 7.48 3.60 13.13
C ASP A 43 6.34 4.47 13.67
N LYS A 44 6.04 4.27 14.97
CA LYS A 44 4.98 5.03 15.65
C LYS A 44 5.25 6.54 15.65
N ALA A 45 6.49 6.97 15.85
CA ALA A 45 6.81 8.39 15.94
C ALA A 45 6.55 9.11 14.61
N ARG A 46 6.95 8.50 13.50
CA ARG A 46 6.66 9.03 12.16
C ARG A 46 5.17 9.02 11.83
N LEU A 47 4.43 7.97 12.25
CA LEU A 47 2.98 7.92 12.09
C LEU A 47 2.28 9.03 12.87
N ASP A 48 2.67 9.24 14.14
CA ASP A 48 2.09 10.29 14.99
C ASP A 48 2.36 11.69 14.41
N ALA A 49 3.57 11.95 13.91
CA ALA A 49 3.92 13.22 13.27
C ALA A 49 3.09 13.47 11.99
N LEU A 50 2.94 12.45 11.14
CA LEU A 50 2.10 12.54 9.95
C LEU A 50 0.62 12.77 10.33
N ALA A 51 0.12 12.03 11.30
CA ALA A 51 -1.26 12.15 11.76
C ALA A 51 -1.55 13.53 12.34
N ALA A 52 -0.64 14.10 13.15
CA ALA A 52 -0.78 15.44 13.72
C ALA A 52 -0.89 16.49 12.60
N ARG A 53 0.01 16.45 11.62
CA ARG A 53 0.01 17.36 10.47
C ARG A 53 -1.28 17.24 9.65
N LEU A 54 -1.75 16.01 9.35
CA LEU A 54 -2.96 15.83 8.54
C LEU A 54 -4.24 16.28 9.27
N ARG A 55 -4.30 16.10 10.59
CA ARG A 55 -5.41 16.64 11.41
C ARG A 55 -5.41 18.16 11.39
N GLU A 56 -4.25 18.80 11.54
CA GLU A 56 -4.08 20.24 11.52
C GLU A 56 -4.42 20.84 10.15
N ASP A 57 -3.80 20.30 9.08
CA ASP A 57 -3.90 20.86 7.74
C ASP A 57 -5.26 20.62 7.07
N CYS A 58 -5.93 19.49 7.37
CA CYS A 58 -7.10 19.03 6.62
C CYS A 58 -8.37 18.87 7.48
N GLY A 59 -8.26 18.91 8.82
CA GLY A 59 -9.41 18.79 9.72
C GLY A 59 -10.05 17.39 9.74
N VAL A 60 -9.35 16.35 9.28
CA VAL A 60 -9.86 14.97 9.23
C VAL A 60 -9.46 14.17 10.46
N ALA A 61 -10.21 13.13 10.80
CA ALA A 61 -9.82 12.18 11.82
C ALA A 61 -8.72 11.24 11.26
N VAL A 62 -7.69 10.99 12.08
CA VAL A 62 -6.58 10.09 11.69
C VAL A 62 -6.29 9.15 12.85
N ASP A 63 -6.56 7.88 12.67
CA ASP A 63 -6.19 6.82 13.60
C ASP A 63 -4.79 6.30 13.27
N VAL A 64 -4.00 6.01 14.31
CA VAL A 64 -2.64 5.47 14.17
C VAL A 64 -2.58 4.09 14.80
N GLN A 65 -2.13 3.09 14.04
CA GLN A 65 -1.94 1.72 14.49
C GLN A 65 -0.50 1.27 14.17
N PRO A 66 0.43 1.31 15.11
CA PRO A 66 1.75 0.72 14.92
C PRO A 66 1.63 -0.79 14.74
N ALA A 67 2.21 -1.33 13.66
CA ALA A 67 2.19 -2.76 13.38
C ALA A 67 3.37 -3.18 12.48
N ASP A 68 3.98 -4.32 12.77
CA ASP A 68 4.87 -5.03 11.85
C ASP A 68 4.09 -6.16 11.18
N LEU A 69 3.71 -5.97 9.93
CA LEU A 69 2.89 -6.92 9.17
C LEU A 69 3.61 -8.23 8.82
N THR A 70 4.88 -8.37 9.18
CA THR A 70 5.59 -9.65 9.17
C THR A 70 5.31 -10.46 10.45
N GLN A 71 4.71 -9.83 11.48
CA GLN A 71 4.34 -10.49 12.73
C GLN A 71 2.89 -10.97 12.66
N PRO A 72 2.62 -12.28 12.88
CA PRO A 72 1.27 -12.85 12.77
C PRO A 72 0.23 -12.17 13.67
N ALA A 73 0.62 -11.76 14.89
CA ALA A 73 -0.29 -11.10 15.82
C ALA A 73 -0.74 -9.73 15.35
N ASP A 74 0.21 -8.90 14.86
CA ASP A 74 -0.07 -7.56 14.36
C ASP A 74 -0.93 -7.61 13.10
N LEU A 75 -0.58 -8.53 12.17
CA LEU A 75 -1.35 -8.74 10.95
C LEU A 75 -2.79 -9.18 11.26
N SER A 76 -2.97 -10.13 12.19
CA SER A 76 -4.32 -10.61 12.59
C SER A 76 -5.14 -9.51 13.28
N ALA A 77 -4.50 -8.65 14.08
CA ALA A 77 -5.18 -7.51 14.69
C ALA A 77 -5.68 -6.51 13.63
N LEU A 78 -4.85 -6.22 12.62
CA LEU A 78 -5.26 -5.34 11.52
C LEU A 78 -6.35 -5.97 10.65
N GLU A 79 -6.28 -7.27 10.34
CA GLU A 79 -7.35 -7.99 9.62
C GLU A 79 -8.70 -7.91 10.35
N THR A 80 -8.68 -8.08 11.67
CA THR A 80 -9.88 -7.96 12.49
C THR A 80 -10.48 -6.57 12.37
N ARG A 81 -9.65 -5.52 12.52
CA ARG A 81 -10.09 -4.13 12.33
C ARG A 81 -10.67 -3.89 10.93
N LEU A 82 -9.98 -4.34 9.88
CA LEU A 82 -10.41 -4.17 8.49
C LEU A 82 -11.74 -4.87 8.19
N ARG A 83 -11.99 -6.01 8.84
CA ARG A 83 -13.24 -6.77 8.71
C ARG A 83 -14.38 -6.10 9.43
N ASP A 84 -14.14 -5.60 10.66
CA ASP A 84 -15.20 -5.22 11.59
C ASP A 84 -15.55 -3.74 11.52
N ASP A 85 -14.63 -2.86 11.06
CA ASP A 85 -14.91 -1.42 10.94
C ASP A 85 -15.60 -1.10 9.60
N ALA A 86 -16.92 -0.94 9.65
CA ALA A 86 -17.75 -0.67 8.47
C ALA A 86 -17.46 0.68 7.80
N ARG A 87 -16.77 1.62 8.48
CA ARG A 87 -16.39 2.92 7.92
C ARG A 87 -15.28 2.81 6.88
N ILE A 88 -14.49 1.73 6.90
CA ILE A 88 -13.38 1.52 5.97
C ILE A 88 -13.94 1.21 4.59
N GLY A 89 -13.78 2.12 3.64
CA GLY A 89 -14.23 1.98 2.25
C GLY A 89 -13.10 1.82 1.24
N ILE A 90 -11.84 2.09 1.64
CA ILE A 90 -10.68 2.01 0.76
C ILE A 90 -9.53 1.34 1.51
N LEU A 91 -8.88 0.37 0.88
CA LEU A 91 -7.64 -0.23 1.35
C LEU A 91 -6.50 0.10 0.39
N ILE A 92 -5.42 0.71 0.92
CA ILE A 92 -4.18 0.95 0.16
C ILE A 92 -3.09 0.02 0.69
N ASN A 93 -2.83 -1.06 0.03
CA ASN A 93 -1.72 -1.97 0.34
C ASN A 93 -0.41 -1.41 -0.21
N ASN A 94 0.30 -0.65 0.61
CA ASN A 94 1.54 0.02 0.24
C ASN A 94 2.78 -0.57 0.91
N ALA A 95 2.64 -1.23 2.08
CA ALA A 95 3.80 -1.80 2.76
C ALA A 95 4.55 -2.78 1.87
N GLY A 96 5.84 -2.61 1.85
CA GLY A 96 6.72 -3.46 1.07
C GLY A 96 8.17 -3.14 1.35
N ILE A 97 9.01 -4.11 1.11
CA ILE A 97 10.47 -3.98 1.12
C ILE A 97 11.02 -4.42 -0.22
N ALA A 98 12.14 -3.81 -0.61
CA ALA A 98 12.93 -4.25 -1.75
C ALA A 98 14.20 -4.91 -1.23
N GLN A 99 14.75 -5.80 -2.03
CA GLN A 99 16.02 -6.44 -1.80
C GLN A 99 16.77 -6.54 -3.13
N SER A 100 17.99 -6.05 -3.14
CA SER A 100 18.93 -6.16 -4.27
C SER A 100 19.97 -7.23 -4.00
N GLY A 101 20.81 -7.51 -5.00
CA GLY A 101 21.92 -8.44 -4.91
C GLY A 101 21.59 -9.83 -5.43
N ALA A 102 22.66 -10.62 -5.67
CA ALA A 102 22.55 -11.94 -6.26
C ALA A 102 21.73 -12.89 -5.35
N PHE A 103 20.87 -13.69 -5.94
CA PHE A 103 20.01 -14.64 -5.23
C PHE A 103 20.79 -15.56 -4.29
N VAL A 104 21.96 -16.04 -4.74
CA VAL A 104 22.83 -16.95 -3.98
C VAL A 104 23.45 -16.33 -2.72
N GLN A 105 23.35 -15.00 -2.56
CA GLN A 105 23.86 -14.25 -1.41
C GLN A 105 22.75 -13.84 -0.43
N GLN A 106 21.50 -14.10 -0.78
CA GLN A 106 20.36 -13.76 0.07
C GLN A 106 20.11 -14.86 1.08
N SER A 107 19.88 -14.51 2.35
CA SER A 107 19.51 -15.50 3.36
C SER A 107 18.05 -15.93 3.22
N ALA A 108 17.74 -17.16 3.66
CA ALA A 108 16.37 -17.68 3.66
C ALA A 108 15.43 -16.78 4.46
N GLU A 109 15.88 -16.26 5.59
CA GLU A 109 15.09 -15.38 6.48
C GLU A 109 14.76 -14.05 5.80
N SER A 110 15.72 -13.48 5.04
CA SER A 110 15.48 -12.23 4.31
C SER A 110 14.49 -12.44 3.16
N ILE A 111 14.60 -13.57 2.47
CA ILE A 111 13.65 -13.96 1.41
C ILE A 111 12.25 -14.18 2.00
N GLU A 112 12.14 -14.95 3.10
CA GLU A 112 10.87 -15.21 3.78
C GLU A 112 10.20 -13.90 4.22
N ARG A 113 10.96 -13.00 4.85
CA ARG A 113 10.45 -11.69 5.27
C ARG A 113 9.92 -10.86 4.09
N LEU A 114 10.64 -10.86 2.97
CA LEU A 114 10.26 -10.16 1.76
C LEU A 114 8.95 -10.73 1.18
N ILE A 115 8.85 -12.05 1.08
CA ILE A 115 7.64 -12.73 0.59
C ILE A 115 6.48 -12.46 1.56
N THR A 116 6.70 -12.63 2.85
CA THR A 116 5.66 -12.42 3.88
C THR A 116 5.07 -11.02 3.79
N LEU A 117 5.91 -9.98 3.73
CA LEU A 117 5.41 -8.61 3.68
C LEU A 117 4.77 -8.27 2.33
N ASN A 118 5.48 -8.58 1.22
CA ASN A 118 5.06 -8.12 -0.11
C ASN A 118 3.89 -8.93 -0.71
N THR A 119 3.66 -10.16 -0.25
CA THR A 119 2.62 -11.04 -0.81
C THR A 119 1.60 -11.48 0.25
N THR A 120 2.05 -12.16 1.30
CA THR A 120 1.15 -12.75 2.29
C THR A 120 0.33 -11.68 3.03
N ALA A 121 0.98 -10.65 3.57
CA ALA A 121 0.29 -9.57 4.28
C ALA A 121 -0.72 -8.87 3.36
N LEU A 122 -0.28 -8.41 2.18
CA LEU A 122 -1.13 -7.77 1.19
C LEU A 122 -2.37 -8.62 0.84
N THR A 123 -2.17 -9.90 0.57
CA THR A 123 -3.27 -10.82 0.20
C THR A 123 -4.26 -10.98 1.35
N ARG A 124 -3.77 -11.15 2.58
CA ARG A 124 -4.61 -11.31 3.77
C ARG A 124 -5.42 -10.06 4.07
N LEU A 125 -4.83 -8.86 3.95
CA LEU A 125 -5.55 -7.60 4.14
C LEU A 125 -6.61 -7.38 3.06
N ALA A 126 -6.31 -7.69 1.80
CA ALA A 126 -7.31 -7.66 0.72
C ALA A 126 -8.46 -8.65 1.00
N ALA A 127 -8.15 -9.87 1.44
CA ALA A 127 -9.15 -10.88 1.80
C ALA A 127 -10.02 -10.45 3.00
N ALA A 128 -9.47 -9.67 3.94
CA ALA A 128 -10.23 -9.18 5.10
C ALA A 128 -11.31 -8.16 4.72
N VAL A 129 -11.08 -7.28 3.74
CA VAL A 129 -12.04 -6.25 3.31
C VAL A 129 -13.00 -6.72 2.22
N ALA A 130 -12.56 -7.61 1.33
CA ALA A 130 -13.29 -7.97 0.11
C ALA A 130 -14.73 -8.46 0.36
N PRO A 131 -15.02 -9.35 1.35
CA PRO A 131 -16.39 -9.80 1.61
C PRO A 131 -17.34 -8.65 1.94
N ARG A 132 -16.90 -7.72 2.78
CA ARG A 132 -17.71 -6.57 3.19
C ARG A 132 -17.90 -5.57 2.04
N PHE A 133 -16.87 -5.31 1.24
CA PHE A 133 -16.98 -4.46 0.05
C PHE A 133 -17.96 -5.04 -0.98
N VAL A 134 -17.92 -6.36 -1.18
CA VAL A 134 -18.89 -7.06 -2.05
C VAL A 134 -20.31 -6.96 -1.49
N GLN A 135 -20.48 -7.15 -0.19
CA GLN A 135 -21.80 -7.07 0.47
C GLN A 135 -22.38 -5.65 0.37
N SER A 136 -21.56 -4.62 0.48
CA SER A 136 -22.00 -3.22 0.36
C SER A 136 -22.15 -2.75 -1.10
N GLY A 137 -21.65 -3.52 -2.08
CA GLY A 137 -21.62 -3.12 -3.49
C GLY A 137 -20.69 -1.93 -3.78
N THR A 138 -19.76 -1.62 -2.86
CA THR A 138 -18.84 -0.49 -3.00
C THR A 138 -17.56 -0.75 -2.20
N GLY A 139 -16.45 -0.21 -2.66
CA GLY A 139 -15.14 -0.28 -2.01
C GLY A 139 -14.00 -0.17 -3.02
N ALA A 140 -12.79 0.07 -2.53
CA ALA A 140 -11.60 0.11 -3.38
C ALA A 140 -10.42 -0.59 -2.70
N ILE A 141 -9.67 -1.35 -3.48
CA ILE A 141 -8.41 -1.98 -3.08
C ILE A 141 -7.33 -1.50 -4.06
N VAL A 142 -6.34 -0.79 -3.55
CA VAL A 142 -5.19 -0.32 -4.32
C VAL A 142 -3.94 -1.05 -3.82
N ASN A 143 -3.29 -1.79 -4.69
CA ASN A 143 -2.09 -2.54 -4.39
C ASN A 143 -0.88 -1.91 -5.06
N ILE A 144 0.16 -1.58 -4.29
CA ILE A 144 1.39 -1.00 -4.84
C ILE A 144 2.32 -2.13 -5.31
N GLY A 145 2.31 -2.32 -6.63
CA GLY A 145 3.21 -3.21 -7.36
C GLY A 145 4.57 -2.60 -7.65
N SER A 146 5.10 -2.89 -8.84
CA SER A 146 6.29 -2.26 -9.45
C SER A 146 6.41 -2.72 -10.90
N VAL A 147 7.01 -1.90 -11.77
CA VAL A 147 7.39 -2.33 -13.13
C VAL A 147 8.42 -3.46 -13.12
N VAL A 148 9.20 -3.62 -12.05
CA VAL A 148 10.16 -4.73 -11.87
C VAL A 148 9.48 -6.10 -11.93
N GLY A 149 8.17 -6.18 -11.65
CA GLY A 149 7.40 -7.41 -11.81
C GLY A 149 7.28 -7.92 -13.25
N PHE A 150 7.63 -7.10 -14.27
CA PHE A 150 7.64 -7.49 -15.68
C PHE A 150 9.04 -7.81 -16.23
N ALA A 151 10.10 -7.44 -15.49
CA ALA A 151 11.43 -7.27 -16.04
C ALA A 151 12.49 -7.97 -15.16
N PRO A 152 12.65 -9.31 -15.31
CA PRO A 152 13.63 -10.07 -14.53
C PRO A 152 15.08 -9.63 -14.79
N GLU A 153 15.34 -8.95 -15.91
CA GLU A 153 16.63 -8.36 -16.25
C GLU A 153 17.12 -7.28 -15.29
N PHE A 154 16.26 -6.71 -14.46
CA PHE A 154 16.66 -5.77 -13.40
C PHE A 154 17.40 -6.45 -12.22
N GLY A 155 17.55 -7.78 -12.23
CA GLY A 155 18.37 -8.50 -11.26
C GLY A 155 17.83 -8.53 -9.83
N MET A 156 16.58 -8.17 -9.62
CA MET A 156 15.88 -8.19 -8.33
C MET A 156 14.94 -9.41 -8.24
N THR A 157 15.50 -10.62 -8.38
CA THR A 157 14.77 -11.86 -8.65
C THR A 157 13.59 -12.10 -7.71
N VAL A 158 13.81 -12.13 -6.40
CA VAL A 158 12.73 -12.42 -5.43
C VAL A 158 11.78 -11.24 -5.32
N TYR A 159 12.31 -10.02 -5.26
CA TYR A 159 11.47 -8.81 -5.23
C TYR A 159 10.58 -8.71 -6.48
N GLY A 160 11.15 -8.88 -7.67
CA GLY A 160 10.39 -8.87 -8.92
C GLY A 160 9.30 -9.94 -8.94
N ALA A 161 9.61 -11.16 -8.47
CA ALA A 161 8.60 -12.22 -8.34
C ALA A 161 7.45 -11.82 -7.41
N THR A 162 7.73 -11.16 -6.26
CA THR A 162 6.65 -10.66 -5.38
C THR A 162 5.82 -9.57 -6.06
N LYS A 163 6.43 -8.71 -6.88
CA LYS A 163 5.72 -7.64 -7.59
C LYS A 163 4.92 -8.16 -8.79
N ALA A 164 5.39 -9.20 -9.47
CA ALA A 164 4.60 -9.96 -10.45
C ALA A 164 3.37 -10.63 -9.80
N PHE A 165 3.54 -11.22 -8.61
CA PHE A 165 2.43 -11.76 -7.82
C PHE A 165 1.38 -10.68 -7.53
N VAL A 166 1.79 -9.50 -7.06
CA VAL A 166 0.86 -8.39 -6.75
C VAL A 166 0.07 -7.97 -7.97
N LEU A 167 0.72 -7.88 -9.14
CA LEU A 167 0.04 -7.55 -10.39
C LEU A 167 -0.99 -8.61 -10.76
N PHE A 168 -0.59 -9.89 -10.78
CA PHE A 168 -1.49 -10.99 -11.15
C PHE A 168 -2.68 -11.08 -10.21
N LEU A 169 -2.44 -11.00 -8.89
CA LEU A 169 -3.49 -10.98 -7.87
C LEU A 169 -4.46 -9.82 -8.10
N SER A 170 -3.95 -8.60 -8.35
CA SER A 170 -4.80 -7.43 -8.54
C SER A 170 -5.67 -7.55 -9.79
N GLN A 171 -5.13 -8.10 -10.89
CA GLN A 171 -5.89 -8.37 -12.10
C GLN A 171 -6.99 -9.41 -11.85
N GLY A 172 -6.67 -10.51 -11.16
CA GLY A 172 -7.65 -11.53 -10.78
C GLY A 172 -8.76 -10.97 -9.90
N LEU A 173 -8.39 -10.24 -8.84
CA LEU A 173 -9.36 -9.58 -7.97
C LEU A 173 -10.21 -8.55 -8.72
N SER A 174 -9.64 -7.82 -9.67
CA SER A 174 -10.41 -6.87 -10.50
C SER A 174 -11.47 -7.59 -11.32
N LEU A 175 -11.13 -8.71 -11.96
CA LEU A 175 -12.10 -9.52 -12.73
C LEU A 175 -13.21 -10.09 -11.84
N GLU A 176 -12.89 -10.53 -10.64
CA GLU A 176 -13.85 -11.14 -9.72
C GLU A 176 -14.76 -10.13 -9.01
N LEU A 177 -14.23 -8.95 -8.66
CA LEU A 177 -14.87 -8.02 -7.75
C LEU A 177 -15.48 -6.80 -8.46
N SER A 178 -15.00 -6.40 -9.65
CA SER A 178 -15.57 -5.26 -10.37
C SER A 178 -17.06 -5.44 -10.73
N PRO A 179 -17.51 -6.65 -11.15
CA PRO A 179 -18.95 -6.88 -11.36
C PRO A 179 -19.80 -6.76 -10.10
N LYS A 180 -19.17 -6.78 -8.93
CA LYS A 180 -19.78 -6.65 -7.60
C LYS A 180 -19.64 -5.24 -7.00
N GLY A 181 -19.21 -4.25 -7.80
CA GLY A 181 -19.08 -2.86 -7.39
C GLY A 181 -17.79 -2.50 -6.65
N VAL A 182 -16.81 -3.40 -6.58
CA VAL A 182 -15.54 -3.16 -5.90
C VAL A 182 -14.45 -2.83 -6.91
N TYR A 183 -13.80 -1.67 -6.75
CA TYR A 183 -12.68 -1.26 -7.58
C TYR A 183 -11.39 -1.90 -7.10
N VAL A 184 -10.60 -2.46 -8.00
CA VAL A 184 -9.25 -2.99 -7.69
C VAL A 184 -8.24 -2.44 -8.67
N GLN A 185 -7.12 -1.91 -8.14
CA GLN A 185 -6.05 -1.31 -8.93
C GLN A 185 -4.69 -1.86 -8.49
N ALA A 186 -3.84 -2.19 -9.46
CA ALA A 186 -2.40 -2.30 -9.28
C ALA A 186 -1.74 -0.99 -9.73
N VAL A 187 -1.01 -0.34 -8.86
CA VAL A 187 -0.14 0.80 -9.22
C VAL A 187 1.27 0.25 -9.40
N LEU A 188 1.89 0.54 -10.54
CA LEU A 188 3.18 -0.03 -10.93
C LEU A 188 4.25 1.07 -11.03
N PRO A 189 4.82 1.52 -9.91
CA PRO A 189 5.87 2.52 -9.91
C PRO A 189 7.08 2.03 -10.73
N ALA A 190 7.62 2.92 -11.55
CA ALA A 190 8.97 2.83 -12.09
C ALA A 190 9.97 3.46 -11.09
N SER A 191 11.07 4.04 -11.56
CA SER A 191 12.00 4.77 -10.71
C SER A 191 11.28 5.98 -10.08
N THR A 192 10.85 5.84 -8.84
CA THR A 192 10.11 6.88 -8.10
C THR A 192 10.94 7.31 -6.90
N ARG A 193 11.04 8.61 -6.63
CA ARG A 193 11.86 9.18 -5.55
C ARG A 193 11.29 8.83 -4.18
N THR A 194 11.78 7.73 -3.59
CA THR A 194 11.38 7.21 -2.28
C THR A 194 12.60 6.71 -1.50
N GLU A 195 12.46 6.55 -0.19
CA GLU A 195 13.52 5.98 0.68
C GLU A 195 13.88 4.51 0.34
N ILE A 196 13.14 3.85 -0.54
CA ILE A 196 13.42 2.46 -0.91
C ILE A 196 14.79 2.31 -1.56
N TRP A 197 15.22 3.32 -2.32
CA TRP A 197 16.51 3.32 -3.02
C TRP A 197 17.69 3.39 -2.05
N GLU A 198 17.59 4.23 -1.01
CA GLU A 198 18.61 4.30 0.04
C GLU A 198 18.74 2.96 0.77
N ARG A 199 17.62 2.29 1.03
CA ARG A 199 17.58 0.97 1.71
C ARG A 199 18.23 -0.15 0.89
N VAL A 200 18.23 -0.05 -0.42
CA VAL A 200 18.90 -0.99 -1.33
C VAL A 200 20.29 -0.51 -1.78
N GLY A 201 20.77 0.62 -1.24
CA GLY A 201 22.10 1.16 -1.50
C GLY A 201 22.27 1.79 -2.89
N ILE A 202 21.17 2.27 -3.50
CA ILE A 202 21.17 2.93 -4.80
C ILE A 202 20.90 4.42 -4.61
N ASP A 203 21.76 5.28 -5.17
CA ASP A 203 21.45 6.70 -5.27
C ASP A 203 20.40 6.92 -6.35
N VAL A 204 19.22 7.35 -5.96
CA VAL A 204 18.09 7.60 -6.87
C VAL A 204 18.42 8.63 -7.95
N ASN A 205 19.34 9.56 -7.69
CA ASN A 205 19.74 10.57 -8.66
C ASN A 205 20.57 10.02 -9.82
N THR A 206 21.08 8.79 -9.70
CA THR A 206 21.79 8.09 -10.78
C THR A 206 20.87 7.32 -11.72
N LEU A 207 19.59 7.21 -11.38
CA LEU A 207 18.59 6.51 -12.20
C LEU A 207 18.05 7.42 -13.30
N PRO A 208 17.78 6.89 -14.49
CA PRO A 208 17.10 7.65 -15.53
C PRO A 208 15.63 7.87 -15.17
N GLU A 209 15.09 9.01 -15.57
CA GLU A 209 13.65 9.31 -15.57
C GLU A 209 12.98 9.05 -14.21
N VAL A 210 13.51 9.64 -13.13
CA VAL A 210 12.93 9.52 -11.80
C VAL A 210 11.67 10.36 -11.68
N MET A 211 10.54 9.70 -11.43
CA MET A 211 9.26 10.34 -11.17
C MET A 211 9.17 10.79 -9.70
N GLU A 212 8.56 11.94 -9.46
CA GLU A 212 8.24 12.37 -8.11
C GLU A 212 7.02 11.59 -7.56
N VAL A 213 7.02 11.34 -6.25
CA VAL A 213 5.94 10.56 -5.62
C VAL A 213 4.57 11.19 -5.82
N GLY A 214 4.51 12.54 -5.80
CA GLY A 214 3.27 13.28 -6.03
C GLY A 214 2.68 12.99 -7.41
N GLU A 215 3.50 13.00 -8.45
CA GLU A 215 3.09 12.73 -9.84
C GLU A 215 2.54 11.31 -9.98
N LEU A 216 3.23 10.32 -9.37
CA LEU A 216 2.76 8.93 -9.37
C LEU A 216 1.38 8.78 -8.73
N VAL A 217 1.20 9.36 -7.53
CA VAL A 217 -0.05 9.23 -6.79
C VAL A 217 -1.17 10.00 -7.47
N ASP A 218 -0.90 11.20 -7.99
CA ASP A 218 -1.90 12.00 -8.70
C ASP A 218 -2.34 11.32 -10.01
N ALA A 219 -1.45 10.61 -10.70
CA ALA A 219 -1.79 9.82 -11.88
C ALA A 219 -2.61 8.54 -11.53
N ALA A 220 -2.41 7.97 -10.34
CA ALA A 220 -3.11 6.78 -9.89
C ALA A 220 -4.52 7.08 -9.32
N LEU A 221 -4.78 8.30 -8.87
CA LEU A 221 -6.05 8.79 -8.33
C LEU A 221 -6.99 9.35 -9.39
#